data_a6c72e95d9889575f5815aa6891e69b2
#
_entry.id   a6c72e95d9889575f5815aa6891e69b2
#
_cell.length_a   1.000
_cell.length_b   1.000
_cell.length_c   1.000
_cell.angle_alpha   90.00
_cell.angle_beta   90.00
_cell.angle_gamma   90.00
#
_symmetry.space_group_name_H-M   'P 1'
#
loop_
_entity.id
_entity.type
_entity.pdbx_description
1 polymer ?
#
loop_
_entity_poly.entity_id
_entity_poly.type
_entity_poly.pdbx_seq_one_letter_code
_entity_poly.pdbx_strand_id
1 'polypeptide(L)'
;MNQHLMGEDRPEHSLEKPTQETLPKRIIRSTFSRIGLGLFAMLAVQQVISLLLIFLIRAVAPHLENTGWFLWAVSYIPLYGISYPILLSIWRRVPNRMTLPYPTKKLPAYAYLLLIAGCFAITYALNLVSILVAQGISLLTGSEIVNPLETILGAGNLWLNLVVVAVVAPVMEELIFRLFLYKKLACFGGRVYVFFSALLFAAFHINIYQMLYAFVLGVVMAVVTYQTGSIRHSILLHICINFLGGGGTPLILHYAGE
;
A
#
# COMPACT_ATOMS: atom_id res chain seq x y z
N MET A 1 -37.66 55.16 -6.57
CA MET A 1 -38.12 54.09 -5.68
C MET A 1 -37.07 52.97 -5.77
N ASN A 2 -36.08 53.09 -4.84
CA ASN A 2 -34.87 52.27 -4.82
C ASN A 2 -35.14 50.99 -4.05
N GLN A 3 -34.95 49.85 -4.67
CA GLN A 3 -34.81 48.57 -3.99
C GLN A 3 -33.34 48.20 -3.94
N HIS A 4 -32.76 48.35 -2.75
CA HIS A 4 -31.47 47.75 -2.37
C HIS A 4 -31.61 46.22 -2.38
N LEU A 5 -30.86 45.57 -3.29
CA LEU A 5 -30.59 44.17 -3.19
C LEU A 5 -29.44 44.00 -2.18
N MET A 6 -29.78 43.54 -1.00
CA MET A 6 -28.81 43.10 0.00
C MET A 6 -28.05 41.88 -0.55
N GLY A 7 -26.76 42.05 -0.76
CA GLY A 7 -25.86 40.93 -0.95
C GLY A 7 -25.75 40.15 0.34
N GLU A 8 -26.15 38.88 0.34
CA GLU A 8 -25.84 37.94 1.40
C GLU A 8 -24.33 37.73 1.43
N ASP A 9 -23.67 38.36 2.38
CA ASP A 9 -22.34 38.01 2.82
C ASP A 9 -22.37 36.55 3.34
N ARG A 10 -22.02 35.62 2.51
CA ARG A 10 -21.67 34.29 3.00
C ARG A 10 -20.37 34.45 3.81
N PRO A 11 -20.36 34.01 5.08
CA PRO A 11 -19.14 34.06 5.86
C PRO A 11 -18.12 33.18 5.12
N GLU A 12 -17.04 33.79 4.64
CA GLU A 12 -15.82 33.08 4.28
C GLU A 12 -15.42 32.24 5.50
N HIS A 13 -15.68 30.94 5.43
CA HIS A 13 -15.14 29.99 6.34
C HIS A 13 -13.61 30.06 6.14
N SER A 14 -12.98 31.01 6.82
CA SER A 14 -11.55 31.00 7.05
C SER A 14 -11.25 29.64 7.69
N LEU A 15 -10.72 28.73 6.87
CA LEU A 15 -10.11 27.51 7.37
C LEU A 15 -8.95 27.96 8.26
N GLU A 16 -9.22 28.22 9.52
CA GLU A 16 -8.20 28.35 10.54
C GLU A 16 -7.32 27.13 10.39
N LYS A 17 -6.09 27.38 9.94
CA LYS A 17 -5.04 26.36 10.00
C LYS A 17 -5.04 25.90 11.44
N PRO A 18 -5.27 24.60 11.72
CA PRO A 18 -5.26 24.14 13.09
C PRO A 18 -3.95 24.62 13.68
N THR A 19 -4.04 25.43 14.72
CA THR A 19 -2.92 25.88 15.51
C THR A 19 -2.16 24.61 15.87
N GLN A 20 -0.93 24.52 15.44
CA GLN A 20 -0.06 23.37 15.66
C GLN A 20 0.28 23.37 17.15
N GLU A 21 -0.69 23.00 17.99
CA GLU A 21 -0.43 22.67 19.38
C GLU A 21 0.64 21.60 19.34
N THR A 22 1.81 21.93 19.83
CA THR A 22 2.94 21.01 19.90
C THR A 22 2.56 19.86 20.82
N LEU A 23 2.14 18.75 20.21
CA LEU A 23 1.73 17.56 20.96
C LEU A 23 2.87 17.14 21.89
N PRO A 24 2.57 16.78 23.14
CA PRO A 24 3.58 16.30 24.09
C PRO A 24 4.41 15.17 23.49
N LYS A 25 5.72 15.21 23.67
CA LYS A 25 6.68 14.20 23.15
C LYS A 25 6.25 12.75 23.46
N ARG A 26 5.64 12.51 24.63
CA ARG A 26 5.10 11.21 25.04
C ARG A 26 4.02 10.71 24.08
N ILE A 27 3.14 11.59 23.62
CA ILE A 27 2.04 11.26 22.69
C ILE A 27 2.61 10.94 21.31
N ILE A 28 3.55 11.76 20.82
CA ILE A 28 4.23 11.53 19.55
C ILE A 28 4.89 10.15 19.57
N ARG A 29 5.75 9.88 20.57
CA ARG A 29 6.45 8.61 20.72
C ARG A 29 5.47 7.43 20.80
N SER A 30 4.42 7.53 21.61
CA SER A 30 3.41 6.46 21.74
C SER A 30 2.68 6.20 20.43
N THR A 31 2.36 7.24 19.64
CA THR A 31 1.70 7.09 18.34
C THR A 31 2.58 6.31 17.37
N PHE A 32 3.82 6.75 17.15
CA PHE A 32 4.74 6.09 16.21
C PHE A 32 5.12 4.67 16.67
N SER A 33 5.36 4.46 17.97
CA SER A 33 5.66 3.12 18.51
C SER A 33 4.51 2.14 18.29
N ARG A 34 3.26 2.56 18.50
CA ARG A 34 2.09 1.68 18.29
C ARG A 34 1.82 1.43 16.81
N ILE A 35 2.08 2.41 15.94
CA ILE A 35 1.98 2.22 14.49
C ILE A 35 3.00 1.16 14.05
N GLY A 36 4.26 1.33 14.43
CA GLY A 36 5.32 0.36 14.11
C GLY A 36 5.05 -1.02 14.70
N LEU A 37 4.65 -1.08 15.99
CA LEU A 37 4.29 -2.34 16.64
C LEU A 37 3.14 -3.08 15.92
N GLY A 38 2.12 -2.34 15.46
CA GLY A 38 0.99 -2.92 14.75
C GLY A 38 1.40 -3.56 13.43
N LEU A 39 2.21 -2.86 12.63
CA LEU A 39 2.73 -3.40 11.37
C LEU A 39 3.69 -4.57 11.61
N PHE A 40 4.60 -4.45 12.57
CA PHE A 40 5.51 -5.54 12.93
C PHE A 40 4.73 -6.79 13.39
N ALA A 41 3.73 -6.62 14.27
CA ALA A 41 2.89 -7.73 14.73
C ALA A 41 2.12 -8.37 13.57
N MET A 42 1.56 -7.56 12.66
CA MET A 42 0.88 -8.06 11.46
C MET A 42 1.80 -8.95 10.62
N LEU A 43 3.01 -8.47 10.30
CA LEU A 43 3.97 -9.21 9.47
C LEU A 43 4.51 -10.45 10.20
N ALA A 44 4.84 -10.35 11.49
CA ALA A 44 5.33 -11.48 12.27
C ALA A 44 4.28 -12.58 12.41
N VAL A 45 3.04 -12.22 12.72
CA VAL A 45 1.94 -13.20 12.85
C VAL A 45 1.64 -13.84 11.49
N GLN A 46 1.59 -13.04 10.41
CA GLN A 46 1.42 -13.56 9.06
C GLN A 46 2.50 -14.60 8.73
N GLN A 47 3.76 -14.28 8.98
CA GLN A 47 4.86 -15.19 8.67
C GLN A 47 4.81 -16.49 9.47
N VAL A 48 4.55 -16.38 10.80
CA VAL A 48 4.43 -17.56 11.68
C VAL A 48 3.28 -18.46 11.23
N ILE A 49 2.09 -17.89 10.97
CA ILE A 49 0.93 -18.68 10.56
C ILE A 49 1.15 -19.30 9.18
N SER A 50 1.73 -18.58 8.23
CA SER A 50 2.06 -19.13 6.90
C SER A 50 3.01 -20.33 7.00
N LEU A 51 4.06 -20.24 7.80
CA LEU A 51 4.99 -21.36 8.04
C LEU A 51 4.30 -22.55 8.71
N LEU A 52 3.45 -22.31 9.72
CA LEU A 52 2.68 -23.38 10.37
C LEU A 52 1.71 -24.06 9.41
N LEU A 53 1.04 -23.30 8.54
CA LEU A 53 0.15 -23.86 7.51
C LEU A 53 0.92 -24.69 6.49
N ILE A 54 2.07 -24.21 6.02
CA ILE A 54 2.93 -24.96 5.09
C ILE A 54 3.36 -26.29 5.74
N PHE A 55 3.87 -26.23 6.97
CA PHE A 55 4.28 -27.43 7.71
C PHE A 55 3.12 -28.42 7.90
N LEU A 56 1.95 -27.95 8.32
CA LEU A 56 0.77 -28.78 8.53
C LEU A 56 0.31 -29.45 7.23
N ILE A 57 0.23 -28.69 6.14
CA ILE A 57 -0.22 -29.21 4.83
C ILE A 57 0.77 -30.22 4.28
N ARG A 58 2.09 -29.99 4.44
CA ARG A 58 3.11 -30.99 4.08
C ARG A 58 2.93 -32.32 4.83
N ALA A 59 2.56 -32.25 6.10
CA ALA A 59 2.37 -33.45 6.92
C ALA A 59 1.06 -34.22 6.57
N VAL A 60 -0.02 -33.50 6.23
CA VAL A 60 -1.36 -34.11 6.14
C VAL A 60 -1.82 -34.28 4.68
N ALA A 61 -1.46 -33.35 3.81
CA ALA A 61 -1.95 -33.30 2.41
C ALA A 61 -0.87 -32.73 1.46
N PRO A 62 0.29 -33.40 1.30
CA PRO A 62 1.44 -32.86 0.55
C PRO A 62 1.11 -32.60 -0.94
N HIS A 63 0.12 -33.29 -1.50
CA HIS A 63 -0.32 -33.08 -2.89
C HIS A 63 -0.88 -31.66 -3.13
N LEU A 64 -1.33 -30.94 -2.10
CA LEU A 64 -1.85 -29.60 -2.23
C LEU A 64 -0.77 -28.55 -2.52
N GLU A 65 0.51 -28.79 -2.16
CA GLU A 65 1.61 -27.88 -2.44
C GLU A 65 1.82 -27.60 -3.92
N ASN A 66 1.47 -28.56 -4.77
CA ASN A 66 1.60 -28.44 -6.22
C ASN A 66 0.38 -27.78 -6.89
N THR A 67 -0.59 -27.32 -6.11
CA THR A 67 -1.76 -26.64 -6.66
C THR A 67 -1.51 -25.15 -6.85
N GLY A 68 -1.96 -24.57 -7.96
CA GLY A 68 -1.75 -23.16 -8.29
C GLY A 68 -2.38 -22.15 -7.31
N TRP A 69 -3.28 -22.60 -6.41
CA TRP A 69 -3.91 -21.77 -5.38
C TRP A 69 -3.18 -21.83 -4.02
N PHE A 70 -2.32 -22.84 -3.80
CA PHE A 70 -1.72 -23.10 -2.50
C PHE A 70 -0.90 -21.92 -1.96
N LEU A 71 0.05 -21.41 -2.76
CA LEU A 71 0.89 -20.27 -2.36
C LEU A 71 0.06 -19.03 -2.06
N TRP A 72 -1.04 -18.82 -2.79
CA TRP A 72 -1.99 -17.75 -2.53
C TRP A 72 -2.68 -17.91 -1.19
N ALA A 73 -3.18 -19.10 -0.91
CA ALA A 73 -3.90 -19.38 0.34
C ALA A 73 -2.99 -19.18 1.56
N VAL A 74 -1.78 -19.75 1.55
CA VAL A 74 -0.85 -19.64 2.67
C VAL A 74 -0.25 -18.25 2.86
N SER A 75 -0.27 -17.40 1.82
CA SER A 75 0.22 -16.03 1.90
C SER A 75 -0.88 -15.04 2.32
N TYR A 76 -2.02 -15.06 1.66
CA TYR A 76 -3.04 -14.00 1.78
C TYR A 76 -4.12 -14.28 2.81
N ILE A 77 -4.46 -15.55 3.10
CA ILE A 77 -5.42 -15.87 4.17
C ILE A 77 -4.87 -15.48 5.54
N PRO A 78 -3.63 -15.85 5.93
CA PRO A 78 -3.04 -15.36 7.17
C PRO A 78 -2.88 -13.83 7.20
N LEU A 79 -2.50 -13.21 6.07
CA LEU A 79 -2.27 -11.77 5.99
C LEU A 79 -3.56 -10.98 6.26
N TYR A 80 -4.59 -11.22 5.46
CA TYR A 80 -5.81 -10.41 5.53
C TYR A 80 -6.87 -10.97 6.48
N GLY A 81 -6.94 -12.30 6.68
CA GLY A 81 -7.92 -12.92 7.55
C GLY A 81 -7.56 -12.86 9.03
N ILE A 82 -6.27 -12.93 9.39
CA ILE A 82 -5.82 -13.02 10.78
C ILE A 82 -4.98 -11.80 11.17
N SER A 83 -3.92 -11.52 10.43
CA SER A 83 -2.92 -10.51 10.82
C SER A 83 -3.46 -9.08 10.67
N TYR A 84 -4.29 -8.82 9.68
CA TYR A 84 -4.93 -7.52 9.50
C TYR A 84 -5.88 -7.14 10.64
N PRO A 85 -6.78 -8.00 11.15
CA PRO A 85 -7.52 -7.76 12.39
C PRO A 85 -6.64 -7.45 13.60
N ILE A 86 -5.48 -8.11 13.74
CA ILE A 86 -4.52 -7.83 14.80
C ILE A 86 -3.94 -6.41 14.67
N LEU A 87 -3.51 -6.01 13.46
CA LEU A 87 -3.10 -4.65 13.18
C LEU A 87 -4.16 -3.64 13.61
N LEU A 88 -5.41 -3.85 13.19
CA LEU A 88 -6.52 -2.96 13.54
C LEU A 88 -6.77 -2.89 15.04
N SER A 89 -6.66 -4.02 15.76
CA SER A 89 -6.79 -4.09 17.21
C SER A 89 -5.74 -3.22 17.93
N ILE A 90 -4.49 -3.29 17.50
CA ILE A 90 -3.40 -2.47 18.05
C ILE A 90 -3.63 -0.99 17.70
N TRP A 91 -4.00 -0.69 16.45
CA TRP A 91 -4.20 0.67 15.97
C TRP A 91 -5.46 1.35 16.49
N ARG A 92 -6.46 0.61 16.96
CA ARG A 92 -7.63 1.18 17.66
C ARG A 92 -7.22 1.95 18.92
N ARG A 93 -6.07 1.59 19.53
CA ARG A 93 -5.50 2.28 20.69
C ARG A 93 -4.77 3.57 20.35
N VAL A 94 -4.57 3.85 19.06
CA VAL A 94 -4.00 5.12 18.56
C VAL A 94 -5.17 6.01 18.14
N PRO A 95 -5.39 7.18 18.79
CA PRO A 95 -6.50 8.05 18.46
C PRO A 95 -6.48 8.50 16.99
N ASN A 96 -7.64 8.55 16.36
CA ASN A 96 -7.81 9.23 15.09
C ASN A 96 -7.86 10.73 15.38
N ARG A 97 -6.87 11.47 14.86
CA ARG A 97 -6.74 12.92 15.09
C ARG A 97 -7.16 13.75 13.91
N MET A 98 -7.29 13.11 12.76
CA MET A 98 -7.70 13.75 11.52
C MET A 98 -8.74 12.89 10.79
N THR A 99 -9.61 13.55 10.06
CA THR A 99 -10.49 12.94 9.08
C THR A 99 -9.99 13.31 7.69
N LEU A 100 -10.21 12.44 6.70
CA LEU A 100 -9.97 12.86 5.32
C LEU A 100 -10.87 14.07 5.03
N PRO A 101 -10.33 15.14 4.45
CA PRO A 101 -11.17 16.27 4.03
C PRO A 101 -12.19 15.77 3.00
N TYR A 102 -13.31 16.47 2.87
CA TYR A 102 -14.21 16.20 1.75
C TYR A 102 -13.44 16.35 0.44
N PRO A 103 -13.72 15.50 -0.57
CA PRO A 103 -13.02 15.59 -1.85
C PRO A 103 -13.15 16.99 -2.44
N THR A 104 -12.07 17.77 -2.36
CA THR A 104 -12.04 19.15 -2.83
C THR A 104 -11.60 19.28 -4.26
N LYS A 105 -10.88 18.27 -4.77
CA LYS A 105 -10.33 18.27 -6.13
C LYS A 105 -10.63 16.95 -6.83
N LYS A 106 -11.24 17.04 -8.01
CA LYS A 106 -11.35 15.91 -8.93
C LYS A 106 -10.07 15.86 -9.75
N LEU A 107 -9.49 14.69 -9.91
CA LEU A 107 -8.39 14.47 -10.86
C LEU A 107 -9.01 14.33 -12.27
N PRO A 108 -8.63 15.15 -13.22
CA PRO A 108 -9.09 14.99 -14.61
C PRO A 108 -8.45 13.73 -15.23
N ALA A 109 -9.11 13.16 -16.25
CA ALA A 109 -8.66 11.90 -16.88
C ALA A 109 -7.22 11.96 -17.39
N TYR A 110 -6.79 13.08 -17.97
CA TYR A 110 -5.42 13.23 -18.45
C TYR A 110 -4.39 13.15 -17.30
N ALA A 111 -4.72 13.65 -16.10
CA ALA A 111 -3.83 13.56 -14.94
C ALA A 111 -3.67 12.09 -14.47
N TYR A 112 -4.73 11.28 -14.55
CA TYR A 112 -4.61 9.84 -14.31
C TYR A 112 -3.68 9.17 -15.31
N LEU A 113 -3.84 9.47 -16.62
CA LEU A 113 -2.99 8.88 -17.64
C LEU A 113 -1.51 9.25 -17.41
N LEU A 114 -1.22 10.50 -17.09
CA LEU A 114 0.14 10.96 -16.79
C LEU A 114 0.69 10.30 -15.50
N LEU A 115 -0.13 10.18 -14.46
CA LEU A 115 0.28 9.51 -13.22
C LEU A 115 0.53 8.03 -13.45
N ILE A 116 -0.35 7.31 -14.16
CA ILE A 116 -0.17 5.90 -14.50
C ILE A 116 1.11 5.71 -15.31
N ALA A 117 1.30 6.48 -16.38
CA ALA A 117 2.48 6.39 -17.23
C ALA A 117 3.78 6.70 -16.46
N GLY A 118 3.78 7.76 -15.63
CA GLY A 118 4.91 8.15 -14.81
C GLY A 118 5.22 7.11 -13.73
N CYS A 119 4.22 6.61 -13.02
CA CYS A 119 4.38 5.56 -12.02
C CYS A 119 4.90 4.26 -12.65
N PHE A 120 4.39 3.90 -13.82
CA PHE A 120 4.83 2.71 -14.54
C PHE A 120 6.31 2.85 -14.96
N ALA A 121 6.69 3.97 -15.59
CA ALA A 121 8.08 4.24 -15.97
C ALA A 121 9.04 4.20 -14.75
N ILE A 122 8.64 4.85 -13.63
CA ILE A 122 9.41 4.85 -12.38
C ILE A 122 9.54 3.43 -11.82
N THR A 123 8.45 2.65 -11.83
CA THR A 123 8.47 1.26 -11.35
C THR A 123 9.49 0.44 -12.10
N TYR A 124 9.51 0.48 -13.44
CA TYR A 124 10.47 -0.28 -14.23
C TYR A 124 11.90 0.21 -14.02
N ALA A 125 12.14 1.52 -14.00
CA ALA A 125 13.46 2.08 -13.76
C ALA A 125 14.03 1.66 -12.38
N LEU A 126 13.22 1.77 -11.33
CA LEU A 126 13.63 1.41 -9.98
C LEU A 126 13.69 -0.11 -9.76
N ASN A 127 12.87 -0.89 -10.45
CA ASN A 127 13.00 -2.35 -10.44
C ASN A 127 14.34 -2.80 -11.04
N LEU A 128 14.77 -2.18 -12.15
CA LEU A 128 16.10 -2.44 -12.71
C LEU A 128 17.22 -2.14 -11.69
N VAL A 129 17.14 -1.00 -10.97
CA VAL A 129 18.08 -0.68 -9.90
C VAL A 129 18.05 -1.77 -8.80
N SER A 130 16.86 -2.21 -8.40
CA SER A 130 16.71 -3.26 -7.39
C SER A 130 17.31 -4.59 -7.82
N ILE A 131 17.16 -4.97 -9.11
CA ILE A 131 17.79 -6.15 -9.69
C ILE A 131 19.32 -6.05 -9.60
N LEU A 132 19.89 -4.91 -10.00
CA LEU A 132 21.34 -4.68 -9.91
C LEU A 132 21.86 -4.76 -8.48
N VAL A 133 21.12 -4.18 -7.52
CA VAL A 133 21.45 -4.27 -6.08
C VAL A 133 21.38 -5.72 -5.60
N ALA A 134 20.33 -6.46 -5.93
CA ALA A 134 20.18 -7.87 -5.55
C ALA A 134 21.30 -8.74 -6.14
N GLN A 135 21.67 -8.53 -7.41
CA GLN A 135 22.80 -9.20 -8.06
C GLN A 135 24.12 -8.87 -7.36
N GLY A 136 24.36 -7.60 -7.04
CA GLY A 136 25.55 -7.17 -6.29
C GLY A 136 25.67 -7.87 -4.93
N ILE A 137 24.56 -7.96 -4.18
CA ILE A 137 24.53 -8.67 -2.90
C ILE A 137 24.77 -10.17 -3.11
N SER A 138 24.15 -10.78 -4.12
CA SER A 138 24.35 -12.21 -4.45
C SER A 138 25.81 -12.53 -4.78
N LEU A 139 26.49 -11.65 -5.52
CA LEU A 139 27.92 -11.78 -5.81
C LEU A 139 28.80 -11.70 -4.56
N LEU A 140 28.44 -10.80 -3.62
CA LEU A 140 29.20 -10.62 -2.36
C LEU A 140 28.97 -11.75 -1.35
N THR A 141 27.75 -12.31 -1.32
CA THR A 141 27.37 -13.33 -0.33
C THR A 141 27.52 -14.77 -0.84
N GLY A 142 27.67 -14.95 -2.15
CA GLY A 142 27.65 -16.28 -2.78
C GLY A 142 26.27 -16.96 -2.78
N SER A 143 25.20 -16.22 -2.43
CA SER A 143 23.84 -16.74 -2.31
C SER A 143 22.90 -15.99 -3.23
N GLU A 144 22.07 -16.70 -3.98
CA GLU A 144 21.05 -16.11 -4.83
C GLU A 144 19.91 -15.52 -3.98
N ILE A 145 19.51 -14.27 -4.29
CA ILE A 145 18.34 -13.65 -3.70
C ILE A 145 17.16 -13.90 -4.63
N VAL A 146 16.24 -14.77 -4.21
CA VAL A 146 15.02 -15.08 -4.97
C VAL A 146 14.00 -13.97 -4.80
N ASN A 147 13.30 -13.61 -5.89
CA ASN A 147 12.19 -12.66 -5.85
C ASN A 147 10.88 -13.38 -5.46
N PRO A 148 10.34 -13.16 -4.23
CA PRO A 148 9.14 -13.87 -3.78
C PRO A 148 7.91 -13.59 -4.65
N LEU A 149 7.81 -12.39 -5.24
CA LEU A 149 6.68 -12.03 -6.09
C LEU A 149 6.68 -12.86 -7.39
N GLU A 150 7.84 -13.02 -8.04
CA GLU A 150 7.94 -13.86 -9.25
C GLU A 150 7.59 -15.31 -8.97
N THR A 151 8.01 -15.83 -7.81
CA THR A 151 7.65 -17.20 -7.39
C THR A 151 6.13 -17.35 -7.26
N ILE A 152 5.45 -16.40 -6.63
CA ILE A 152 4.00 -16.43 -6.46
C ILE A 152 3.28 -16.27 -7.80
N LEU A 153 3.72 -15.33 -8.64
CA LEU A 153 3.09 -15.07 -9.94
C LEU A 153 3.29 -16.27 -10.90
N GLY A 154 4.48 -16.89 -10.89
CA GLY A 154 4.81 -18.02 -11.76
C GLY A 154 4.12 -19.32 -11.36
N ALA A 155 3.87 -19.55 -10.07
CA ALA A 155 3.19 -20.75 -9.58
C ALA A 155 1.66 -20.62 -9.58
N GLY A 156 1.13 -19.39 -9.71
CA GLY A 156 -0.27 -19.07 -9.49
C GLY A 156 -1.16 -19.27 -10.72
N ASN A 157 -2.45 -19.38 -10.45
CA ASN A 157 -3.47 -19.25 -11.46
C ASN A 157 -3.58 -17.78 -11.90
N LEU A 158 -3.58 -17.54 -13.21
CA LEU A 158 -3.65 -16.20 -13.81
C LEU A 158 -4.83 -15.36 -13.26
N TRP A 159 -5.99 -15.99 -13.07
CA TRP A 159 -7.17 -15.31 -12.53
C TRP A 159 -7.03 -14.95 -11.05
N LEU A 160 -6.36 -15.79 -10.25
CA LEU A 160 -6.01 -15.45 -8.86
C LEU A 160 -5.02 -14.29 -8.81
N ASN A 161 -4.02 -14.27 -9.72
CA ASN A 161 -3.09 -13.16 -9.85
C ASN A 161 -3.84 -11.85 -10.14
N LEU A 162 -4.75 -11.86 -11.12
CA LEU A 162 -5.56 -10.69 -11.46
C LEU A 162 -6.42 -10.21 -10.29
N VAL A 163 -7.17 -11.11 -9.66
CA VAL A 163 -8.09 -10.71 -8.58
C VAL A 163 -7.31 -10.29 -7.33
N VAL A 164 -6.34 -11.08 -6.89
CA VAL A 164 -5.68 -10.85 -5.61
C VAL A 164 -4.62 -9.76 -5.72
N VAL A 165 -3.70 -9.84 -6.68
CA VAL A 165 -2.60 -8.87 -6.79
C VAL A 165 -3.06 -7.55 -7.38
N ALA A 166 -3.92 -7.59 -8.40
CA ALA A 166 -4.29 -6.36 -9.08
C ALA A 166 -5.46 -5.61 -8.39
N VAL A 167 -6.28 -6.28 -7.57
CA VAL A 167 -7.46 -5.63 -6.98
C VAL A 167 -7.47 -5.72 -5.46
N VAL A 168 -7.45 -6.93 -4.88
CA VAL A 168 -7.65 -7.10 -3.43
C VAL A 168 -6.50 -6.50 -2.64
N ALA A 169 -5.26 -6.82 -2.99
CA ALA A 169 -4.09 -6.30 -2.30
C ALA A 169 -4.02 -4.76 -2.36
N PRO A 170 -4.12 -4.09 -3.52
CA PRO A 170 -4.19 -2.63 -3.58
C PRO A 170 -5.26 -2.01 -2.71
N VAL A 171 -6.48 -2.54 -2.71
CA VAL A 171 -7.55 -2.00 -1.85
C VAL A 171 -7.19 -2.09 -0.38
N MET A 172 -6.73 -3.26 0.08
CA MET A 172 -6.36 -3.49 1.48
C MET A 172 -5.17 -2.62 1.91
N GLU A 173 -4.18 -2.48 1.05
CA GLU A 173 -3.01 -1.65 1.29
C GLU A 173 -3.36 -0.16 1.35
N GLU A 174 -4.19 0.35 0.44
CA GLU A 174 -4.64 1.73 0.48
C GLU A 174 -5.49 2.03 1.74
N LEU A 175 -6.28 1.08 2.22
CA LEU A 175 -6.97 1.22 3.50
C LEU A 175 -5.98 1.35 4.66
N ILE A 176 -4.92 0.55 4.70
CA ILE A 176 -3.88 0.63 5.75
C ILE A 176 -3.12 1.96 5.66
N PHE A 177 -2.49 2.20 4.51
CA PHE A 177 -1.48 3.24 4.37
C PHE A 177 -2.04 4.62 4.04
N ARG A 178 -3.23 4.72 3.39
CA ARG A 178 -3.83 6.00 2.97
C ARG A 178 -5.03 6.40 3.82
N LEU A 179 -5.82 5.46 4.33
CA LEU A 179 -6.94 5.81 5.20
C LEU A 179 -6.54 5.78 6.68
N PHE A 180 -6.08 4.64 7.18
CA PHE A 180 -5.85 4.50 8.62
C PHE A 180 -4.63 5.28 9.09
N LEU A 181 -3.51 5.26 8.36
CA LEU A 181 -2.35 6.09 8.71
C LEU A 181 -2.63 7.58 8.59
N TYR A 182 -3.40 8.01 7.57
CA TYR A 182 -3.79 9.41 7.45
C TYR A 182 -4.46 9.90 8.73
N LYS A 183 -5.47 9.17 9.21
CA LYS A 183 -6.22 9.54 10.42
C LYS A 183 -5.33 9.71 11.66
N LYS A 184 -4.16 9.10 11.68
CA LYS A 184 -3.24 9.08 12.83
C LYS A 184 -2.04 10.00 12.66
N LEU A 185 -1.54 10.19 11.45
CA LEU A 185 -0.29 10.89 11.17
C LEU A 185 -0.45 12.27 10.54
N ALA A 186 -1.56 12.56 9.85
CA ALA A 186 -1.71 13.84 9.16
C ALA A 186 -1.75 15.06 10.13
N CYS A 187 -2.07 14.84 11.40
CA CYS A 187 -1.99 15.87 12.44
C CYS A 187 -0.55 16.35 12.72
N PHE A 188 0.47 15.56 12.36
CA PHE A 188 1.88 15.96 12.46
C PHE A 188 2.38 16.71 11.22
N GLY A 189 1.50 16.95 10.25
CA GLY A 189 1.77 17.63 8.99
C GLY A 189 1.79 16.69 7.77
N GLY A 190 1.43 17.25 6.62
CA GLY A 190 1.32 16.47 5.37
C GLY A 190 2.62 15.80 4.95
N ARG A 191 3.78 16.47 5.15
CA ARG A 191 5.10 15.90 4.84
C ARG A 191 5.41 14.66 5.69
N VAL A 192 5.06 14.70 7.00
CA VAL A 192 5.25 13.58 7.92
C VAL A 192 4.36 12.40 7.50
N TYR A 193 3.08 12.66 7.19
CA TYR A 193 2.18 11.63 6.72
C TYR A 193 2.68 10.99 5.43
N VAL A 194 3.03 11.78 4.41
CA VAL A 194 3.49 11.27 3.11
C VAL A 194 4.74 10.41 3.27
N PHE A 195 5.74 10.91 3.99
CA PHE A 195 7.00 10.18 4.19
C PHE A 195 6.79 8.86 4.93
N PHE A 196 6.11 8.87 6.08
CA PHE A 196 5.92 7.65 6.87
C PHE A 196 4.94 6.67 6.20
N SER A 197 3.90 7.16 5.50
CA SER A 197 3.03 6.31 4.71
C SER A 197 3.80 5.56 3.61
N ALA A 198 4.67 6.25 2.88
CA ALA A 198 5.49 5.67 1.84
C ALA A 198 6.56 4.72 2.38
N LEU A 199 7.24 5.10 3.46
CA LEU A 199 8.27 4.28 4.11
C LEU A 199 7.70 2.96 4.63
N LEU A 200 6.58 3.03 5.35
CA LEU A 200 5.93 1.85 5.91
C LEU A 200 5.30 0.98 4.82
N PHE A 201 4.80 1.58 3.76
CA PHE A 201 4.31 0.86 2.57
C PHE A 201 5.45 0.08 1.88
N ALA A 202 6.59 0.69 1.67
CA ALA A 202 7.76 0.02 1.10
C ALA A 202 8.27 -1.11 2.01
N ALA A 203 8.40 -0.84 3.32
CA ALA A 203 8.85 -1.84 4.30
C ALA A 203 7.87 -3.02 4.45
N PHE A 204 6.59 -2.80 4.24
CA PHE A 204 5.55 -3.84 4.29
C PHE A 204 5.80 -4.97 3.30
N HIS A 205 6.39 -4.68 2.15
CA HIS A 205 6.65 -5.68 1.11
C HIS A 205 7.74 -6.70 1.49
N ILE A 206 8.64 -6.37 2.42
CA ILE A 206 9.79 -7.23 2.83
C ILE A 206 10.51 -7.85 1.61
N ASN A 207 10.60 -7.12 0.53
CA ASN A 207 11.14 -7.58 -0.73
C ASN A 207 12.05 -6.49 -1.32
N ILE A 208 13.35 -6.80 -1.46
CA ILE A 208 14.34 -5.87 -1.97
C ILE A 208 14.04 -5.43 -3.41
N TYR A 209 13.45 -6.31 -4.22
CA TYR A 209 13.06 -6.01 -5.60
C TYR A 209 11.92 -5.00 -5.68
N GLN A 210 11.07 -4.92 -4.64
CA GLN A 210 9.91 -4.03 -4.60
C GLN A 210 10.17 -2.76 -3.80
N MET A 211 11.07 -2.78 -2.82
CA MET A 211 11.20 -1.73 -1.81
C MET A 211 11.41 -0.34 -2.39
N LEU A 212 12.27 -0.19 -3.41
CA LEU A 212 12.58 1.13 -3.98
C LEU A 212 11.39 1.72 -4.73
N TYR A 213 10.80 0.99 -5.65
CA TYR A 213 9.66 1.50 -6.40
C TYR A 213 8.41 1.61 -5.53
N ALA A 214 8.19 0.72 -4.57
CA ALA A 214 7.08 0.82 -3.64
C ALA A 214 7.18 2.08 -2.77
N PHE A 215 8.39 2.50 -2.37
CA PHE A 215 8.56 3.77 -1.68
C PHE A 215 8.11 4.96 -2.53
N VAL A 216 8.57 5.05 -3.77
CA VAL A 216 8.23 6.17 -4.65
C VAL A 216 6.75 6.17 -5.03
N LEU A 217 6.18 5.00 -5.37
CA LEU A 217 4.75 4.86 -5.57
C LEU A 217 3.96 5.23 -4.32
N GLY A 218 4.47 4.83 -3.16
CA GLY A 218 3.92 5.18 -1.85
C GLY A 218 3.84 6.69 -1.63
N VAL A 219 4.88 7.44 -2.02
CA VAL A 219 4.87 8.91 -1.99
C VAL A 219 3.80 9.47 -2.92
N VAL A 220 3.75 9.02 -4.18
CA VAL A 220 2.76 9.51 -5.16
C VAL A 220 1.32 9.28 -4.65
N MET A 221 1.01 8.07 -4.21
CA MET A 221 -0.33 7.72 -3.71
C MET A 221 -0.71 8.50 -2.45
N ALA A 222 0.24 8.70 -1.52
CA ALA A 222 0.02 9.49 -0.32
C ALA A 222 -0.20 10.98 -0.65
N VAL A 223 0.54 11.54 -1.60
CA VAL A 223 0.34 12.92 -2.08
C VAL A 223 -1.01 13.06 -2.77
N VAL A 224 -1.38 12.13 -3.66
CA VAL A 224 -2.69 12.11 -4.32
C VAL A 224 -3.82 12.09 -3.29
N THR A 225 -3.74 11.20 -2.29
CA THR A 225 -4.73 11.12 -1.22
C THR A 225 -4.79 12.42 -0.40
N TYR A 226 -3.63 12.97 -0.03
CA TYR A 226 -3.56 14.19 0.77
C TYR A 226 -4.12 15.40 0.05
N GLN A 227 -3.84 15.54 -1.24
CA GLN A 227 -4.29 16.69 -2.04
C GLN A 227 -5.76 16.60 -2.47
N THR A 228 -6.25 15.38 -2.75
CA THR A 228 -7.64 15.18 -3.20
C THR A 228 -8.62 14.97 -2.07
N GLY A 229 -8.14 14.60 -0.87
CA GLY A 229 -8.98 14.20 0.26
C GLY A 229 -9.71 12.88 0.04
N SER A 230 -9.28 12.04 -0.90
CA SER A 230 -9.98 10.82 -1.29
C SER A 230 -9.01 9.67 -1.57
N ILE A 231 -9.23 8.54 -0.90
CA ILE A 231 -8.49 7.30 -1.18
C ILE A 231 -8.91 6.62 -2.49
N ARG A 232 -10.05 7.00 -3.09
CA ARG A 232 -10.53 6.39 -4.35
C ARG A 232 -9.53 6.60 -5.47
N HIS A 233 -8.89 7.77 -5.50
CA HIS A 233 -7.91 8.10 -6.52
C HIS A 233 -6.63 7.24 -6.38
N SER A 234 -6.13 7.06 -5.16
CA SER A 234 -4.97 6.20 -4.91
C SER A 234 -5.29 4.73 -5.13
N ILE A 235 -6.47 4.24 -4.72
CA ILE A 235 -6.91 2.87 -5.01
C ILE A 235 -6.95 2.61 -6.52
N LEU A 236 -7.59 3.50 -7.30
CA LEU A 236 -7.68 3.34 -8.76
C LEU A 236 -6.29 3.34 -9.41
N LEU A 237 -5.44 4.30 -9.02
CA LEU A 237 -4.07 4.37 -9.52
C LEU A 237 -3.28 3.10 -9.19
N HIS A 238 -3.38 2.60 -7.96
CA HIS A 238 -2.70 1.40 -7.50
C HIS A 238 -3.19 0.15 -8.25
N ILE A 239 -4.50 -0.01 -8.42
CA ILE A 239 -5.10 -1.10 -9.22
C ILE A 239 -4.56 -1.05 -10.66
N CYS A 240 -4.54 0.11 -11.30
CA CYS A 240 -4.02 0.25 -12.66
C CYS A 240 -2.54 -0.16 -12.76
N ILE A 241 -1.71 0.26 -11.80
CA ILE A 241 -0.27 -0.07 -11.79
C ILE A 241 -0.07 -1.57 -11.58
N ASN A 242 -0.76 -2.18 -10.61
CA ASN A 242 -0.63 -3.60 -10.34
C ASN A 242 -1.25 -4.46 -11.46
N PHE A 243 -2.33 -4.00 -12.09
CA PHE A 243 -2.89 -4.66 -13.26
C PHE A 243 -1.87 -4.68 -14.40
N LEU A 244 -1.25 -3.56 -14.72
CA LEU A 244 -0.25 -3.48 -15.78
C LEU A 244 1.02 -4.29 -15.47
N GLY A 245 1.51 -4.24 -14.22
CA GLY A 245 2.74 -4.90 -13.82
C GLY A 245 2.60 -6.39 -13.47
N GLY A 246 1.55 -6.75 -12.73
CA GLY A 246 1.39 -8.09 -12.15
C GLY A 246 0.34 -8.98 -12.81
N GLY A 247 -0.62 -8.40 -13.51
CA GLY A 247 -1.75 -9.15 -14.08
C GLY A 247 -1.85 -9.06 -15.60
N GLY A 248 -1.81 -7.84 -16.13
CA GLY A 248 -2.05 -7.60 -17.55
C GLY A 248 -0.91 -8.08 -18.44
N THR A 249 0.34 -7.87 -18.04
CA THR A 249 1.50 -8.35 -18.82
C THR A 249 1.54 -9.87 -18.92
N PRO A 250 1.41 -10.65 -17.84
CA PRO A 250 1.29 -12.11 -17.94
C PRO A 250 0.08 -12.57 -18.76
N LEU A 251 -1.05 -11.85 -18.68
CA LEU A 251 -2.24 -12.15 -19.46
C LEU A 251 -1.98 -11.98 -20.98
N ILE A 252 -1.39 -10.84 -21.36
CA ILE A 252 -1.06 -10.54 -22.76
C ILE A 252 -0.08 -11.58 -23.28
N LEU A 253 0.96 -11.92 -22.54
CA LEU A 253 1.96 -12.91 -22.95
C LEU A 253 1.36 -14.32 -23.09
N HIS A 254 0.41 -14.69 -22.24
CA HIS A 254 -0.28 -15.98 -22.32
C HIS A 254 -1.09 -16.12 -23.62
N TYR A 255 -1.86 -15.09 -24.00
CA TYR A 255 -2.69 -15.13 -25.21
C TYR A 255 -1.98 -14.68 -26.50
N ALA A 256 -0.86 -14.00 -26.42
CA ALA A 256 -0.05 -13.64 -27.61
C ALA A 256 0.98 -14.69 -28.00
N GLY A 257 1.20 -15.69 -27.14
CA GLY A 257 2.10 -16.83 -27.39
C GLY A 257 1.39 -18.09 -27.90
N GLU A 258 0.06 -18.04 -28.01
CA GLU A 258 -0.79 -19.04 -28.68
C GLU A 258 -1.05 -18.62 -30.15
#